data_7f40299a87883b4ce5959350499108db
#
_entry.id   7f40299a87883b4ce5959350499108db
#
_cell.length_a   1.000
_cell.length_b   1.000
_cell.length_c   1.000
_cell.angle_alpha   90.00
_cell.angle_beta   90.00
_cell.angle_gamma   90.00
#
_symmetry.space_group_name_H-M   'P 1'
#
loop_
_entity.id
_entity.type
_entity.pdbx_description
1 polymer ?
#
loop_
_entity_poly.entity_id
_entity_poly.type
_entity_poly.pdbx_seq_one_letter_code
_entity_poly.pdbx_strand_id
1 'polypeptide(L)'
;MGRRRVPQALTPRALPRFFVPPATLQTRTLPDPVAHQVYRVLRLQAGDWVCLLDGAGGVFLAQLGERGRIETLQPSALATELPFAVTVLQAMVRPEKAETAIRLCVQAGARAIWLAPSERSVARLEPAKQPSRESRWQRIAQEEAELACRSLLPEVRVLTDWAQALAGLPRPVLVLDEWAGATPLVQRARRMPIPDALSLVVGPEGGFSPDERAWMQQQPETYAVSLGARVLRTEHAACYALAQLAALWA
;
A
#
# COMPACT_ATOMS: atom_id res chain seq x y z
N MET A 1 -13.28 -5.24 40.45
CA MET A 1 -13.15 -4.46 39.18
C MET A 1 -13.53 -5.35 38.01
N GLY A 2 -14.78 -5.27 37.55
CA GLY A 2 -15.30 -6.13 36.48
C GLY A 2 -14.65 -5.77 35.15
N ARG A 3 -14.02 -6.74 34.48
CA ARG A 3 -13.62 -6.62 33.08
C ARG A 3 -14.88 -6.34 32.26
N ARG A 4 -15.08 -5.10 31.81
CA ARG A 4 -16.14 -4.81 30.83
C ARG A 4 -15.78 -5.60 29.57
N ARG A 5 -16.58 -6.64 29.27
CA ARG A 5 -16.43 -7.43 28.05
C ARG A 5 -16.68 -6.52 26.83
N VAL A 6 -15.88 -6.71 25.78
CA VAL A 6 -16.17 -6.12 24.48
C VAL A 6 -17.60 -6.52 24.11
N PRO A 7 -18.47 -5.58 23.74
CA PRO A 7 -19.79 -5.92 23.23
C PRO A 7 -19.62 -6.91 22.08
N GLN A 8 -20.39 -8.00 22.07
CA GLN A 8 -20.28 -9.11 21.10
C GLN A 8 -20.42 -8.70 19.61
N ALA A 9 -20.80 -7.43 19.33
CA ALA A 9 -20.99 -6.85 18.00
C ALA A 9 -19.83 -5.94 17.52
N LEU A 10 -18.77 -5.72 18.31
CA LEU A 10 -17.67 -4.83 17.91
C LEU A 10 -16.65 -5.60 17.07
N THR A 11 -16.66 -5.35 15.77
CA THR A 11 -15.64 -5.85 14.86
C THR A 11 -14.63 -4.72 14.54
N PRO A 12 -13.34 -5.03 14.30
CA PRO A 12 -12.35 -4.02 13.89
C PRO A 12 -12.80 -3.18 12.67
N ARG A 13 -13.62 -3.77 11.77
CA ARG A 13 -14.15 -3.07 10.59
C ARG A 13 -15.16 -1.96 10.91
N ALA A 14 -15.87 -2.09 12.02
CA ALA A 14 -16.91 -1.12 12.43
C ALA A 14 -16.34 0.06 13.21
N LEU A 15 -15.08 0.01 13.63
CA LEU A 15 -14.45 1.00 14.49
C LEU A 15 -13.52 1.93 13.69
N PRO A 16 -13.31 3.17 14.15
CA PRO A 16 -12.19 4.00 13.69
C PRO A 16 -10.87 3.27 13.93
N ARG A 17 -9.96 3.30 12.96
CA ARG A 17 -8.70 2.58 12.97
C ARG A 17 -7.54 3.56 12.92
N PHE A 18 -6.46 3.23 13.66
CA PHE A 18 -5.27 4.07 13.73
C PHE A 18 -4.03 3.20 13.79
N PHE A 19 -3.06 3.48 12.92
CA PHE A 19 -1.72 2.94 13.10
C PHE A 19 -1.02 3.64 14.25
N VAL A 20 -0.43 2.85 15.13
CA VAL A 20 0.29 3.35 16.29
C VAL A 20 1.66 2.67 16.42
N PRO A 21 2.68 3.36 16.94
CA PRO A 21 3.94 2.73 17.28
C PRO A 21 3.73 1.57 18.27
N PRO A 22 4.52 0.48 18.19
CA PRO A 22 4.42 -0.65 19.13
C PRO A 22 4.52 -0.25 20.60
N ALA A 23 5.28 0.81 20.92
CA ALA A 23 5.39 1.36 22.27
C ALA A 23 4.03 1.80 22.85
N THR A 24 3.08 2.25 22.02
CA THR A 24 1.71 2.62 22.41
C THR A 24 0.98 1.46 23.08
N LEU A 25 1.16 0.25 22.56
CA LEU A 25 0.51 -0.96 23.07
C LEU A 25 1.05 -1.35 24.46
N GLN A 26 2.31 -1.00 24.75
CA GLN A 26 2.96 -1.25 26.03
C GLN A 26 2.60 -0.17 27.05
N THR A 27 2.74 1.11 26.68
CA THR A 27 2.48 2.26 27.57
C THR A 27 1.00 2.50 27.80
N ARG A 28 0.14 1.99 26.93
CA ARG A 28 -1.31 2.23 26.92
C ARG A 28 -1.67 3.72 26.90
N THR A 29 -0.91 4.49 26.11
CA THR A 29 -1.12 5.92 25.93
C THR A 29 -1.05 6.24 24.45
N LEU A 30 -2.12 6.83 23.90
CA LEU A 30 -2.17 7.23 22.49
C LEU A 30 -1.11 8.32 22.21
N PRO A 31 -0.42 8.25 21.06
CA PRO A 31 0.40 9.36 20.60
C PRO A 31 -0.43 10.63 20.40
N ASP A 32 0.15 11.80 20.63
CA ASP A 32 -0.55 13.10 20.53
C ASP A 32 -1.32 13.28 19.21
N PRO A 33 -0.78 12.96 18.02
CA PRO A 33 -1.52 13.10 16.76
C PRO A 33 -2.78 12.21 16.73
N VAL A 34 -2.68 10.97 17.22
CA VAL A 34 -3.82 10.04 17.29
C VAL A 34 -4.83 10.50 18.33
N ALA A 35 -4.37 10.93 19.51
CA ALA A 35 -5.23 11.47 20.55
C ALA A 35 -6.00 12.71 20.06
N HIS A 36 -5.33 13.62 19.31
CA HIS A 36 -5.98 14.75 18.70
C HIS A 36 -7.08 14.31 17.70
N GLN A 37 -6.78 13.35 16.83
CA GLN A 37 -7.74 12.83 15.85
C GLN A 37 -8.95 12.17 16.55
N VAL A 38 -8.70 11.36 17.56
CA VAL A 38 -9.73 10.67 18.36
C VAL A 38 -10.66 11.66 19.06
N TYR A 39 -10.10 12.57 19.86
CA TYR A 39 -10.91 13.42 20.74
C TYR A 39 -11.37 14.72 20.11
N ARG A 40 -10.58 15.32 19.20
CA ARG A 40 -10.90 16.62 18.62
C ARG A 40 -11.59 16.52 17.27
N VAL A 41 -11.17 15.58 16.42
CA VAL A 41 -11.73 15.42 15.07
C VAL A 41 -12.95 14.51 15.13
N LEU A 42 -12.80 13.29 15.63
CA LEU A 42 -13.87 12.28 15.71
C LEU A 42 -14.78 12.49 16.92
N ARG A 43 -14.37 13.31 17.90
CA ARG A 43 -15.14 13.63 19.11
C ARG A 43 -15.52 12.40 19.94
N LEU A 44 -14.69 11.38 19.92
CA LEU A 44 -14.87 10.19 20.75
C LEU A 44 -14.61 10.54 22.21
N GLN A 45 -15.21 9.78 23.12
CA GLN A 45 -15.15 10.01 24.55
C GLN A 45 -14.52 8.82 25.29
N ALA A 46 -14.21 9.00 26.55
CA ALA A 46 -13.83 7.89 27.43
C ALA A 46 -14.95 6.84 27.46
N GLY A 47 -14.57 5.57 27.28
CA GLY A 47 -15.49 4.44 27.14
C GLY A 47 -15.77 4.02 25.72
N ASP A 48 -15.53 4.88 24.70
CA ASP A 48 -15.63 4.52 23.29
C ASP A 48 -14.53 3.56 22.87
N TRP A 49 -14.77 2.85 21.76
CA TRP A 49 -13.83 1.86 21.23
C TRP A 49 -13.21 2.31 19.91
N VAL A 50 -11.94 1.98 19.75
CA VAL A 50 -11.17 2.17 18.50
C VAL A 50 -10.42 0.89 18.20
N CYS A 51 -9.95 0.75 16.96
CA CYS A 51 -9.04 -0.30 16.54
C CYS A 51 -7.63 0.29 16.40
N LEU A 52 -6.66 -0.30 17.09
CA LEU A 52 -5.25 0.07 16.97
C LEU A 52 -4.52 -0.99 16.14
N LEU A 53 -3.64 -0.54 15.26
CA LEU A 53 -2.86 -1.35 14.33
C LEU A 53 -1.38 -1.07 14.56
N ASP A 54 -0.56 -2.13 14.67
CA ASP A 54 0.90 -1.96 14.85
C ASP A 54 1.67 -1.81 13.52
N GLY A 55 0.96 -1.94 12.39
CA GLY A 55 1.54 -1.87 11.06
C GLY A 55 2.29 -3.13 10.62
N ALA A 56 2.42 -4.11 11.49
CA ALA A 56 3.08 -5.39 11.23
C ALA A 56 2.09 -6.59 11.16
N GLY A 57 0.78 -6.29 11.15
CA GLY A 57 -0.28 -7.29 11.13
C GLY A 57 -1.03 -7.44 12.45
N GLY A 58 -0.52 -6.87 13.53
CA GLY A 58 -1.19 -6.86 14.84
C GLY A 58 -2.40 -5.92 14.86
N VAL A 59 -3.52 -6.43 15.34
CA VAL A 59 -4.81 -5.74 15.41
C VAL A 59 -5.32 -5.80 16.86
N PHE A 60 -5.71 -4.66 17.41
CA PHE A 60 -6.12 -4.55 18.79
C PHE A 60 -7.39 -3.71 18.94
N LEU A 61 -8.38 -4.20 19.66
CA LEU A 61 -9.52 -3.42 20.11
C LEU A 61 -9.12 -2.68 21.40
N ALA A 62 -9.24 -1.37 21.39
CA ALA A 62 -8.86 -0.51 22.48
C ALA A 62 -10.05 0.31 22.98
N GLN A 63 -10.34 0.26 24.27
CA GLN A 63 -11.30 1.15 24.92
C GLN A 63 -10.59 2.40 25.40
N LEU A 64 -11.10 3.56 25.00
CA LEU A 64 -10.54 4.85 25.37
C LEU A 64 -10.80 5.19 26.84
N GLY A 65 -9.81 5.69 27.50
CA GLY A 65 -9.90 6.34 28.81
C GLY A 65 -9.82 7.85 28.69
N GLU A 66 -9.55 8.53 29.78
CA GLU A 66 -9.30 9.98 29.77
C GLU A 66 -7.89 10.30 29.31
N ARG A 67 -7.74 11.48 28.68
CA ARG A 67 -6.44 12.07 28.31
C ARG A 67 -5.53 11.14 27.50
N GLY A 68 -6.09 10.40 26.55
CA GLY A 68 -5.33 9.53 25.66
C GLY A 68 -4.95 8.17 26.26
N ARG A 69 -5.38 7.84 27.48
CA ARG A 69 -5.14 6.51 28.06
C ARG A 69 -6.00 5.45 27.38
N ILE A 70 -5.47 4.24 27.35
CA ILE A 70 -6.15 3.03 26.88
C ILE A 70 -6.49 2.20 28.11
N GLU A 71 -7.78 2.09 28.45
CA GLU A 71 -8.25 1.33 29.61
C GLU A 71 -8.23 -0.17 29.35
N THR A 72 -8.76 -0.57 28.20
CA THR A 72 -8.81 -1.96 27.78
C THR A 72 -8.09 -2.12 26.45
N LEU A 73 -7.28 -3.15 26.31
CA LEU A 73 -6.59 -3.51 25.08
C LEU A 73 -6.72 -5.02 24.88
N GLN A 74 -7.29 -5.44 23.77
CA GLN A 74 -7.54 -6.85 23.46
C GLN A 74 -7.06 -7.18 22.04
N PRO A 75 -6.30 -8.26 21.84
CA PRO A 75 -5.96 -8.75 20.50
C PRO A 75 -7.22 -9.04 19.68
N SER A 76 -7.14 -8.77 18.41
CA SER A 76 -8.17 -9.08 17.42
C SER A 76 -7.51 -9.48 16.08
N ALA A 77 -8.28 -9.68 15.04
CA ALA A 77 -7.76 -10.03 13.72
C ALA A 77 -8.56 -9.33 12.62
N LEU A 78 -7.86 -9.00 11.55
CA LEU A 78 -8.42 -8.59 10.26
C LEU A 78 -7.80 -9.49 9.17
N ALA A 79 -8.64 -10.22 8.45
CA ALA A 79 -8.23 -11.01 7.29
C ALA A 79 -8.46 -10.20 6.02
N THR A 80 -7.63 -9.20 5.79
CA THR A 80 -7.77 -8.24 4.67
C THR A 80 -6.53 -8.15 3.79
N GLU A 81 -5.43 -8.72 4.23
CA GLU A 81 -4.20 -8.73 3.45
C GLU A 81 -4.22 -9.84 2.38
N LEU A 82 -3.55 -9.59 1.26
CA LEU A 82 -3.33 -10.61 0.25
C LEU A 82 -2.39 -11.70 0.80
N PRO A 83 -2.54 -12.96 0.37
CA PRO A 83 -1.66 -14.04 0.81
C PRO A 83 -0.25 -13.98 0.19
N PHE A 84 0.03 -12.97 -0.62
CA PHE A 84 1.32 -12.68 -1.26
C PHE A 84 1.63 -11.18 -1.18
N ALA A 85 2.91 -10.84 -1.13
CA ALA A 85 3.33 -9.44 -1.09
C ALA A 85 3.49 -8.86 -2.51
N VAL A 86 2.98 -7.65 -2.75
CA VAL A 86 3.17 -6.96 -4.04
C VAL A 86 3.86 -5.62 -3.82
N THR A 87 5.02 -5.45 -4.48
CA THR A 87 5.69 -4.15 -4.62
C THR A 87 5.31 -3.54 -5.96
N VAL A 88 4.80 -2.32 -5.95
CA VAL A 88 4.51 -1.56 -7.17
C VAL A 88 5.64 -0.56 -7.41
N LEU A 89 6.36 -0.69 -8.52
CA LEU A 89 7.26 0.34 -9.02
C LEU A 89 6.51 1.18 -10.06
N GLN A 90 6.13 2.37 -9.66
CA GLN A 90 5.46 3.35 -10.50
C GLN A 90 6.48 4.34 -11.08
N ALA A 91 6.53 4.46 -12.39
CA ALA A 91 7.28 5.55 -13.02
C ALA A 91 6.77 6.90 -12.50
N MET A 92 7.69 7.84 -12.26
CA MET A 92 7.36 9.16 -11.72
C MET A 92 6.38 9.90 -12.63
N VAL A 93 5.28 10.32 -12.04
CA VAL A 93 4.21 11.08 -12.68
C VAL A 93 3.93 12.36 -11.89
N ARG A 94 3.04 13.22 -12.38
CA ARG A 94 2.65 14.44 -11.64
C ARG A 94 2.13 14.06 -10.25
N PRO A 95 2.35 14.92 -9.23
CA PRO A 95 2.02 14.62 -7.84
C PRO A 95 0.58 14.11 -7.63
N GLU A 96 -0.39 14.71 -8.29
CA GLU A 96 -1.81 14.36 -8.15
C GLU A 96 -2.09 12.93 -8.64
N LYS A 97 -1.42 12.52 -9.73
CA LYS A 97 -1.50 11.16 -10.25
C LYS A 97 -0.77 10.16 -9.37
N ALA A 98 0.40 10.56 -8.82
CA ALA A 98 1.13 9.73 -7.87
C ALA A 98 0.29 9.45 -6.61
N GLU A 99 -0.36 10.48 -6.06
CA GLU A 99 -1.26 10.34 -4.91
C GLU A 99 -2.46 9.43 -5.23
N THR A 100 -3.03 9.55 -6.44
CA THR A 100 -4.09 8.66 -6.91
C THR A 100 -3.61 7.21 -7.02
N ALA A 101 -2.44 6.98 -7.63
CA ALA A 101 -1.85 5.65 -7.76
C ALA A 101 -1.60 5.02 -6.38
N ILE A 102 -1.05 5.79 -5.43
CA ILE A 102 -0.81 5.32 -4.05
C ILE A 102 -2.12 4.89 -3.40
N ARG A 103 -3.16 5.73 -3.41
CA ARG A 103 -4.46 5.40 -2.83
C ARG A 103 -5.04 4.11 -3.40
N LEU A 104 -5.08 4.01 -4.72
CA LEU A 104 -5.62 2.85 -5.41
C LEU A 104 -4.81 1.57 -5.15
N CYS A 105 -3.48 1.67 -5.15
CA CYS A 105 -2.61 0.52 -4.87
C CYS A 105 -2.76 0.05 -3.41
N VAL A 106 -2.87 0.97 -2.45
CA VAL A 106 -3.11 0.64 -1.04
C VAL A 106 -4.44 -0.08 -0.86
N GLN A 107 -5.53 0.45 -1.42
CA GLN A 107 -6.85 -0.19 -1.38
C GLN A 107 -6.85 -1.58 -2.01
N ALA A 108 -6.08 -1.75 -3.10
CA ALA A 108 -5.96 -3.03 -3.80
C ALA A 108 -4.99 -4.03 -3.15
N GLY A 109 -4.33 -3.67 -2.03
CA GLY A 109 -3.52 -4.59 -1.24
C GLY A 109 -2.01 -4.53 -1.50
N ALA A 110 -1.47 -3.53 -2.20
CA ALA A 110 -0.02 -3.38 -2.38
C ALA A 110 0.71 -3.30 -1.03
N ARG A 111 1.83 -4.04 -0.92
CA ARG A 111 2.70 -4.05 0.28
C ARG A 111 3.67 -2.87 0.29
N ALA A 112 4.13 -2.47 -0.90
CA ALA A 112 5.01 -1.33 -1.07
C ALA A 112 4.72 -0.60 -2.38
N ILE A 113 4.93 0.69 -2.41
CA ILE A 113 4.82 1.54 -3.59
C ILE A 113 6.10 2.36 -3.71
N TRP A 114 6.89 2.05 -4.73
CA TRP A 114 8.11 2.76 -5.05
C TRP A 114 7.88 3.66 -6.26
N LEU A 115 8.36 4.88 -6.20
CA LEU A 115 8.27 5.83 -7.31
C LEU A 115 9.69 6.20 -7.76
N ALA A 116 9.96 6.08 -9.05
CA ALA A 116 11.27 6.41 -9.63
C ALA A 116 11.11 7.07 -11.00
N PRO A 117 12.02 7.99 -11.41
CA PRO A 117 11.97 8.59 -12.73
C PRO A 117 12.40 7.57 -13.78
N SER A 118 11.54 7.28 -14.76
CA SER A 118 11.88 6.57 -15.99
C SER A 118 12.29 7.57 -17.08
N GLU A 119 12.79 7.09 -18.20
CA GLU A 119 13.29 7.95 -19.29
C GLU A 119 12.22 8.93 -19.80
N ARG A 120 10.98 8.46 -19.96
CA ARG A 120 9.87 9.27 -20.45
C ARG A 120 8.99 9.89 -19.36
N SER A 121 9.47 9.89 -18.12
CA SER A 121 8.78 10.59 -17.03
C SER A 121 8.83 12.09 -17.27
N VAL A 122 7.66 12.72 -17.40
CA VAL A 122 7.53 14.18 -17.55
C VAL A 122 7.79 14.89 -16.24
N ALA A 123 7.36 14.31 -15.14
CA ALA A 123 7.60 14.85 -13.81
C ALA A 123 8.99 14.44 -13.31
N ARG A 124 9.78 15.44 -12.93
CA ARG A 124 11.05 15.23 -12.24
C ARG A 124 10.93 15.73 -10.80
N LEU A 125 11.43 14.93 -9.89
CA LEU A 125 11.48 15.32 -8.49
C LEU A 125 12.83 15.97 -8.21
N GLU A 126 12.80 17.21 -7.74
CA GLU A 126 14.00 17.87 -7.24
C GLU A 126 14.51 17.11 -5.99
N PRO A 127 15.82 16.76 -5.92
CA PRO A 127 16.36 16.00 -4.79
C PRO A 127 16.03 16.61 -3.42
N ALA A 128 16.06 17.93 -3.32
CA ALA A 128 15.74 18.65 -2.08
C ALA A 128 14.28 18.44 -1.62
N LYS A 129 13.35 18.13 -2.53
CA LYS A 129 11.94 17.91 -2.22
C LYS A 129 11.59 16.43 -1.98
N GLN A 130 12.52 15.53 -2.21
CA GLN A 130 12.29 14.08 -2.09
C GLN A 130 11.83 13.68 -0.69
N PRO A 131 12.50 14.06 0.43
CA PRO A 131 12.10 13.62 1.76
C PRO A 131 10.69 14.11 2.14
N SER A 132 10.36 15.37 1.79
CA SER A 132 9.03 15.93 2.10
C SER A 132 7.92 15.27 1.29
N ARG A 133 8.20 14.87 0.03
CA ARG A 133 7.26 14.11 -0.82
C ARG A 133 7.04 12.72 -0.28
N GLU A 134 8.10 12.00 0.05
CA GLU A 134 8.03 10.67 0.61
C GLU A 134 7.23 10.65 1.91
N SER A 135 7.52 11.58 2.83
CA SER A 135 6.76 11.72 4.08
C SER A 135 5.27 12.00 3.84
N ARG A 136 4.94 12.89 2.89
CA ARG A 136 3.55 13.18 2.51
C ARG A 136 2.85 11.95 1.94
N TRP A 137 3.50 11.24 1.01
CA TRP A 137 2.93 10.08 0.36
C TRP A 137 2.82 8.88 1.29
N GLN A 138 3.78 8.72 2.23
CA GLN A 138 3.68 7.73 3.29
C GLN A 138 2.45 7.98 4.19
N ARG A 139 2.16 9.25 4.52
CA ARG A 139 0.96 9.61 5.29
C ARG A 139 -0.32 9.29 4.52
N ILE A 140 -0.37 9.57 3.20
CA ILE A 140 -1.50 9.21 2.35
C ILE A 140 -1.70 7.69 2.35
N ALA A 141 -0.63 6.91 2.23
CA ALA A 141 -0.71 5.46 2.27
C ALA A 141 -1.22 4.95 3.62
N GLN A 142 -0.80 5.56 4.72
CA GLN A 142 -1.30 5.23 6.07
C GLN A 142 -2.80 5.52 6.21
N GLU A 143 -3.23 6.74 5.89
CA GLU A 143 -4.65 7.14 5.94
C GLU A 143 -5.53 6.20 5.10
N GLU A 144 -5.06 5.84 3.91
CA GLU A 144 -5.78 4.95 3.01
C GLU A 144 -5.82 3.49 3.51
N ALA A 145 -4.75 3.02 4.15
CA ALA A 145 -4.70 1.69 4.74
C ALA A 145 -5.65 1.58 5.96
N GLU A 146 -5.75 2.63 6.78
CA GLU A 146 -6.73 2.72 7.87
C GLU A 146 -8.16 2.63 7.33
N LEU A 147 -8.48 3.34 6.23
CA LEU A 147 -9.79 3.29 5.57
C LEU A 147 -10.07 1.91 4.96
N ALA A 148 -9.10 1.31 4.30
CA ALA A 148 -9.20 0.00 3.66
C ALA A 148 -9.19 -1.17 4.66
N CYS A 149 -9.15 -0.92 5.95
CA CYS A 149 -9.07 -1.93 7.02
C CYS A 149 -7.81 -2.82 6.93
N ARG A 150 -6.69 -2.29 6.47
CA ARG A 150 -5.45 -3.04 6.38
C ARG A 150 -4.75 -3.11 7.72
N SER A 151 -4.14 -4.26 8.02
CA SER A 151 -3.34 -4.47 9.24
C SER A 151 -1.84 -4.22 9.03
N LEU A 152 -1.40 -4.26 7.77
CA LEU A 152 -0.03 -3.95 7.38
C LEU A 152 0.06 -2.52 6.87
N LEU A 153 1.02 -1.75 7.38
CA LEU A 153 1.30 -0.41 6.88
C LEU A 153 2.11 -0.51 5.57
N PRO A 154 1.57 -0.06 4.41
CA PRO A 154 2.32 -0.09 3.17
C PRO A 154 3.50 0.88 3.20
N GLU A 155 4.64 0.45 2.64
CA GLU A 155 5.81 1.30 2.51
C GLU A 155 5.72 2.16 1.25
N VAL A 156 6.05 3.44 1.34
CA VAL A 156 6.22 4.32 0.18
C VAL A 156 7.67 4.78 0.12
N ARG A 157 8.31 4.58 -1.03
CA ARG A 157 9.67 5.08 -1.31
C ARG A 157 9.71 5.96 -2.54
N VAL A 158 10.55 6.97 -2.48
CA VAL A 158 10.90 7.79 -3.63
C VAL A 158 12.37 7.55 -3.97
N LEU A 159 12.61 6.99 -5.14
CA LEU A 159 13.94 6.62 -5.61
C LEU A 159 14.36 7.55 -6.75
N THR A 160 15.65 7.74 -6.93
CA THR A 160 16.22 8.65 -7.92
C THR A 160 16.72 7.97 -9.18
N ASP A 161 16.91 6.64 -9.12
CA ASP A 161 17.45 5.85 -10.20
C ASP A 161 16.50 4.70 -10.55
N TRP A 162 16.04 4.66 -11.80
CA TRP A 162 15.11 3.65 -12.29
C TRP A 162 15.72 2.25 -12.34
N ALA A 163 16.97 2.14 -12.83
CA ALA A 163 17.63 0.86 -12.97
C ALA A 163 17.89 0.24 -11.59
N GLN A 164 18.32 1.06 -10.64
CA GLN A 164 18.54 0.64 -9.25
C GLN A 164 17.24 0.22 -8.58
N ALA A 165 16.16 1.00 -8.81
CA ALA A 165 14.83 0.67 -8.31
C ALA A 165 14.37 -0.70 -8.83
N LEU A 166 14.50 -0.94 -10.15
CA LEU A 166 14.10 -2.20 -10.76
C LEU A 166 14.96 -3.40 -10.28
N ALA A 167 16.26 -3.19 -10.12
CA ALA A 167 17.18 -4.22 -9.62
C ALA A 167 16.85 -4.67 -8.19
N GLY A 168 16.33 -3.77 -7.36
CA GLY A 168 15.93 -4.03 -5.97
C GLY A 168 14.55 -4.66 -5.79
N LEU A 169 13.79 -4.88 -6.86
CA LEU A 169 12.44 -5.42 -6.79
C LEU A 169 12.40 -6.92 -6.42
N PRO A 170 11.45 -7.35 -5.57
CA PRO A 170 11.10 -8.77 -5.44
C PRO A 170 10.75 -9.41 -6.78
N ARG A 171 11.16 -10.66 -6.96
CA ARG A 171 10.89 -11.44 -8.17
C ARG A 171 9.73 -12.41 -7.93
N PRO A 172 8.93 -12.74 -8.97
CA PRO A 172 9.00 -12.27 -10.35
C PRO A 172 8.56 -10.82 -10.54
N VAL A 173 9.01 -10.17 -11.61
CA VAL A 173 8.62 -8.81 -12.00
C VAL A 173 7.67 -8.87 -13.19
N LEU A 174 6.50 -8.27 -13.07
CA LEU A 174 5.49 -8.15 -14.12
C LEU A 174 5.45 -6.71 -14.60
N VAL A 175 5.94 -6.46 -15.80
CA VAL A 175 5.95 -5.14 -16.43
C VAL A 175 4.62 -4.95 -17.15
N LEU A 176 3.83 -3.98 -16.68
CA LEU A 176 2.54 -3.63 -17.29
C LEU A 176 2.80 -2.83 -18.56
N ASP A 177 2.64 -3.46 -19.70
CA ASP A 177 2.86 -2.83 -21.00
C ASP A 177 1.72 -3.19 -21.96
N GLU A 178 1.29 -2.21 -22.74
CA GLU A 178 0.25 -2.37 -23.75
C GLU A 178 0.81 -2.81 -25.12
N TRP A 179 2.10 -3.11 -25.17
CA TRP A 179 2.78 -3.45 -26.42
C TRP A 179 2.25 -4.76 -27.04
N ALA A 180 2.16 -4.75 -28.37
CA ALA A 180 1.77 -5.93 -29.16
C ALA A 180 2.76 -7.09 -28.91
N GLY A 181 2.32 -8.15 -28.23
CA GLY A 181 3.14 -9.30 -27.85
C GLY A 181 3.22 -9.55 -26.34
N ALA A 182 2.75 -8.62 -25.50
CA ALA A 182 2.64 -8.87 -24.07
C ALA A 182 1.58 -9.95 -23.78
N THR A 183 1.95 -10.94 -22.98
CA THR A 183 1.02 -11.99 -22.54
C THR A 183 -0.04 -11.41 -21.61
N PRO A 184 -1.34 -11.74 -21.72
CA PRO A 184 -2.33 -11.32 -20.74
C PRO A 184 -1.92 -11.69 -19.31
N LEU A 185 -2.02 -10.74 -18.36
CA LEU A 185 -1.63 -10.94 -16.97
C LEU A 185 -2.21 -12.22 -16.37
N VAL A 186 -3.51 -12.45 -16.53
CA VAL A 186 -4.21 -13.63 -16.00
C VAL A 186 -3.66 -14.93 -16.60
N GLN A 187 -3.30 -14.92 -17.90
CA GLN A 187 -2.70 -16.08 -18.55
C GLN A 187 -1.30 -16.38 -18.00
N ARG A 188 -0.49 -15.33 -17.79
CA ARG A 188 0.83 -15.48 -17.17
C ARG A 188 0.69 -15.99 -15.75
N ALA A 189 -0.16 -15.38 -14.93
CA ALA A 189 -0.37 -15.73 -13.53
C ALA A 189 -0.85 -17.19 -13.34
N ARG A 190 -1.70 -17.71 -14.24
CA ARG A 190 -2.15 -19.11 -14.20
C ARG A 190 -1.04 -20.13 -14.49
N ARG A 191 0.06 -19.70 -15.13
CA ARG A 191 1.17 -20.58 -15.52
C ARG A 191 2.34 -20.56 -14.55
N MET A 192 2.25 -19.78 -13.48
CA MET A 192 3.29 -19.69 -12.47
C MET A 192 2.74 -20.09 -11.10
N PRO A 193 3.57 -20.65 -10.21
CA PRO A 193 3.16 -20.86 -8.84
C PRO A 193 2.85 -19.52 -8.18
N ILE A 194 1.98 -19.51 -7.17
CA ILE A 194 1.72 -18.29 -6.38
C ILE A 194 3.00 -17.97 -5.61
N PRO A 195 3.65 -16.83 -5.86
CA PRO A 195 4.89 -16.48 -5.18
C PRO A 195 4.58 -15.85 -3.81
N ASP A 196 5.52 -15.93 -2.86
CA ASP A 196 5.41 -15.19 -1.59
C ASP A 196 5.46 -13.68 -1.81
N ALA A 197 6.21 -13.24 -2.83
CA ALA A 197 6.31 -11.84 -3.23
C ALA A 197 6.49 -11.71 -4.75
N LEU A 198 5.99 -10.61 -5.29
CA LEU A 198 6.20 -10.22 -6.69
C LEU A 198 6.21 -8.69 -6.84
N SER A 199 6.56 -8.23 -8.04
CA SER A 199 6.52 -6.81 -8.35
C SER A 199 5.73 -6.50 -9.61
N LEU A 200 5.03 -5.37 -9.58
CA LEU A 200 4.37 -4.75 -10.73
C LEU A 200 5.15 -3.50 -11.13
N VAL A 201 5.46 -3.35 -12.41
CA VAL A 201 6.17 -2.18 -12.94
C VAL A 201 5.25 -1.44 -13.90
N VAL A 202 5.06 -0.14 -13.65
CA VAL A 202 4.14 0.73 -14.37
C VAL A 202 4.91 1.88 -14.99
N GLY A 203 4.77 2.07 -16.30
CA GLY A 203 5.36 3.17 -17.06
C GLY A 203 4.69 4.53 -16.80
N PRO A 204 5.31 5.62 -17.26
CA PRO A 204 4.70 6.94 -17.27
C PRO A 204 3.65 7.04 -18.40
N GLU A 205 3.02 8.20 -18.56
CA GLU A 205 2.00 8.44 -19.61
C GLU A 205 2.51 8.19 -21.03
N GLY A 206 3.82 8.42 -21.26
CA GLY A 206 4.47 8.16 -22.56
C GLY A 206 4.92 6.72 -22.76
N GLY A 207 4.61 5.82 -21.80
CA GLY A 207 5.09 4.43 -21.80
C GLY A 207 6.60 4.32 -21.63
N PHE A 208 7.13 3.11 -21.71
CA PHE A 208 8.57 2.86 -21.67
C PHE A 208 9.23 3.15 -23.03
N SER A 209 10.50 3.56 -23.02
CA SER A 209 11.30 3.66 -24.23
C SER A 209 11.63 2.26 -24.78
N PRO A 210 12.02 2.16 -26.06
CA PRO A 210 12.50 0.88 -26.62
C PRO A 210 13.68 0.30 -25.84
N ASP A 211 14.59 1.15 -25.39
CA ASP A 211 15.80 0.75 -24.66
C ASP A 211 15.43 0.27 -23.26
N GLU A 212 14.54 0.95 -22.54
CA GLU A 212 14.01 0.49 -21.26
C GLU A 212 13.33 -0.88 -21.38
N ARG A 213 12.50 -1.08 -22.42
CA ARG A 213 11.85 -2.37 -22.68
C ARG A 213 12.86 -3.47 -22.93
N ALA A 214 13.82 -3.24 -23.83
CA ALA A 214 14.85 -4.21 -24.16
C ALA A 214 15.68 -4.59 -22.93
N TRP A 215 16.04 -3.59 -22.11
CA TRP A 215 16.79 -3.80 -20.89
C TRP A 215 15.98 -4.58 -19.85
N MET A 216 14.71 -4.25 -19.63
CA MET A 216 13.83 -4.96 -18.69
C MET A 216 13.63 -6.43 -19.11
N GLN A 217 13.49 -6.71 -20.41
CA GLN A 217 13.32 -8.07 -20.92
C GLN A 217 14.56 -8.96 -20.70
N GLN A 218 15.74 -8.37 -20.54
CA GLN A 218 16.98 -9.11 -20.24
C GLN A 218 17.14 -9.42 -18.75
N GLN A 219 16.32 -8.79 -17.89
CA GLN A 219 16.39 -9.06 -16.44
C GLN A 219 15.78 -10.43 -16.11
N PRO A 220 16.36 -11.19 -15.16
CA PRO A 220 15.82 -12.48 -14.76
C PRO A 220 14.39 -12.36 -14.25
N GLU A 221 13.56 -13.37 -14.50
CA GLU A 221 12.18 -13.46 -14.05
C GLU A 221 11.35 -12.18 -14.25
N THR A 222 11.59 -11.48 -15.38
CA THR A 222 10.87 -10.25 -15.77
C THR A 222 10.03 -10.53 -17.00
N TYR A 223 8.75 -10.21 -16.92
CA TYR A 223 7.76 -10.57 -17.94
C TYR A 223 6.89 -9.38 -18.30
N ALA A 224 6.83 -9.05 -19.58
CA ALA A 224 5.86 -8.08 -20.10
C ALA A 224 4.45 -8.70 -20.10
N VAL A 225 3.49 -8.00 -19.50
CA VAL A 225 2.10 -8.45 -19.39
C VAL A 225 1.14 -7.34 -19.75
N SER A 226 0.01 -7.72 -20.39
CA SER A 226 -1.07 -6.79 -20.72
C SER A 226 -2.26 -6.94 -19.78
N LEU A 227 -2.99 -5.85 -19.55
CA LEU A 227 -4.21 -5.83 -18.72
C LEU A 227 -5.50 -5.93 -19.57
N GLY A 228 -5.37 -6.26 -20.84
CA GLY A 228 -6.48 -6.38 -21.80
C GLY A 228 -6.40 -5.35 -22.94
N ALA A 229 -7.46 -5.26 -23.74
CA ALA A 229 -7.47 -4.49 -24.96
C ALA A 229 -7.60 -2.96 -24.78
N ARG A 230 -7.88 -2.49 -23.57
CA ARG A 230 -8.07 -1.05 -23.30
C ARG A 230 -6.80 -0.45 -22.74
N VAL A 231 -6.48 0.77 -23.24
CA VAL A 231 -5.42 1.60 -22.66
C VAL A 231 -5.91 2.12 -21.30
N LEU A 232 -5.15 1.85 -20.26
CA LEU A 232 -5.40 2.36 -18.92
C LEU A 232 -4.52 3.57 -18.63
N ARG A 233 -5.03 4.51 -17.87
CA ARG A 233 -4.19 5.57 -17.32
C ARG A 233 -3.16 4.97 -16.37
N THR A 234 -1.95 5.51 -16.37
CA THR A 234 -0.83 5.01 -15.58
C THR A 234 -1.16 4.86 -14.09
N GLU A 235 -1.86 5.84 -13.52
CA GLU A 235 -2.28 5.83 -12.12
C GLU A 235 -3.30 4.74 -11.75
N HIS A 236 -3.92 4.10 -12.73
CA HIS A 236 -4.90 3.02 -12.53
C HIS A 236 -4.34 1.62 -12.82
N ALA A 237 -3.28 1.52 -13.61
CA ALA A 237 -2.80 0.25 -14.15
C ALA A 237 -2.45 -0.78 -13.05
N ALA A 238 -1.69 -0.36 -12.03
CA ALA A 238 -1.31 -1.26 -10.94
C ALA A 238 -2.52 -1.77 -10.13
N CYS A 239 -3.50 -0.91 -9.87
CA CYS A 239 -4.73 -1.32 -9.17
C CYS A 239 -5.51 -2.38 -9.96
N TYR A 240 -5.62 -2.22 -11.28
CA TYR A 240 -6.23 -3.23 -12.16
C TYR A 240 -5.48 -4.56 -12.14
N ALA A 241 -4.14 -4.52 -12.14
CA ALA A 241 -3.31 -5.71 -12.04
C ALA A 241 -3.49 -6.42 -10.69
N LEU A 242 -3.43 -5.66 -9.59
CA LEU A 242 -3.64 -6.16 -8.23
C LEU A 242 -5.02 -6.83 -8.09
N ALA A 243 -6.08 -6.21 -8.62
CA ALA A 243 -7.43 -6.78 -8.56
C ALA A 243 -7.53 -8.10 -9.36
N GLN A 244 -6.86 -8.22 -10.51
CA GLN A 244 -6.83 -9.46 -11.28
C GLN A 244 -6.06 -10.56 -10.53
N LEU A 245 -4.92 -10.23 -9.93
CA LEU A 245 -4.12 -11.18 -9.14
C LEU A 245 -4.86 -11.61 -7.87
N ALA A 246 -5.47 -10.69 -7.15
CA ALA A 246 -6.28 -10.99 -5.97
C ALA A 246 -7.46 -11.93 -6.33
N ALA A 247 -8.19 -11.66 -7.41
CA ALA A 247 -9.30 -12.50 -7.85
C ALA A 247 -8.86 -13.91 -8.30
N LEU A 248 -7.58 -14.06 -8.68
CA LEU A 248 -7.05 -15.33 -9.16
C LEU A 248 -6.41 -16.16 -8.04
N TRP A 249 -5.77 -15.51 -7.04
CA TRP A 249 -4.89 -16.16 -6.08
C TRP A 249 -5.31 -16.00 -4.61
N ALA A 250 -6.25 -15.11 -4.28
CA ALA A 250 -6.82 -14.91 -2.96
C ALA A 250 -8.28 -15.35 -2.92
#